data_014e2c5e50e58f5f6efdfa680b87c7d0
#
_entry.id   014e2c5e50e58f5f6efdfa680b87c7d0
#
_cell.length_a   1.000
_cell.length_b   1.000
_cell.length_c   1.000
_cell.angle_alpha   90.00
_cell.angle_beta   90.00
_cell.angle_gamma   90.00
#
_symmetry.space_group_name_H-M   'P 1'
#
loop_
_entity.id
_entity.type
_entity.pdbx_description
1 polymer ?
#
loop_
_entity_poly.entity_id
_entity_poly.type
_entity_poly.pdbx_seq_one_letter_code
_entity_poly.pdbx_strand_id
1 'polypeptide(L)'
;MSTPAGRRPSPGKEAWGYVDVREGAHMFWWLYYADGPASYQDLPLVLWLQGGPGGSSTGFGNFEEIGPLDRELQPRKTSWVQTASVLFVDNPVGTGFSYVDGPDGFSRDVATVASDMLVLLRSFFTQRSELQNVPFYIFSESYGGKMAAAISVELSKAVTEGAVKCNFAGVALGDSWISPVDSVLTWGPYLYSTVTVVQSLLDDYGLLEVTEAAEAVRKAVEEQSFQKATELWSVAESVVDQNTNGVNFYNILTKEPDEELSSLAKGDFIALLARRHIRPLHRQSLVQLMNGEIRDKLGLIPHNVTWGGQAEEVFSSMAGDFMRPVVALVDQLLAAGVNVSVYNGQLDLIVDTMGQERWVNSLAWEGLPTYKGLRWTPLDDPAAPGTTGAFYKRYRNFSFYWILRAGHMIPSDQGAMALQMLKMVTQQS
;
A
#
# COMPACT_ATOMS: atom_id res chain seq x y z
N MET A 1 23.15 16.78 -17.75
CA MET A 1 22.49 18.10 -17.84
C MET A 1 21.83 18.39 -16.49
N SER A 2 22.16 19.50 -15.83
CA SER A 2 21.65 19.81 -14.49
C SER A 2 20.16 20.10 -14.55
N THR A 3 19.37 19.32 -13.82
CA THR A 3 17.94 19.55 -13.60
C THR A 3 17.73 20.95 -12.98
N PRO A 4 16.73 21.75 -13.40
CA PRO A 4 16.51 23.06 -12.84
C PRO A 4 16.17 22.95 -11.36
N ALA A 5 16.91 23.65 -10.52
CA ALA A 5 16.70 23.74 -9.09
C ALA A 5 15.27 24.26 -8.83
N GLY A 6 14.41 23.39 -8.33
CA GLY A 6 13.04 23.75 -7.96
C GLY A 6 13.04 24.90 -6.93
N ARG A 7 12.12 25.84 -7.11
CA ARG A 7 11.90 26.95 -6.18
C ARG A 7 11.77 26.46 -4.74
N ARG A 8 12.44 27.12 -3.79
CA ARG A 8 12.23 26.90 -2.36
C ARG A 8 10.78 27.26 -2.00
N PRO A 9 9.97 26.31 -1.53
CA PRO A 9 8.59 26.60 -1.18
C PRO A 9 8.48 27.29 0.19
N SER A 10 7.46 28.13 0.32
CA SER A 10 7.00 28.64 1.62
C SER A 10 6.27 27.54 2.39
N PRO A 11 6.21 27.57 3.76
CA PRO A 11 5.42 26.64 4.56
C PRO A 11 3.97 26.54 4.07
N GLY A 12 3.39 25.33 4.07
CA GLY A 12 2.03 25.09 3.55
C GLY A 12 1.93 24.91 2.04
N LYS A 13 3.04 24.67 1.33
CA LYS A 13 3.10 24.45 -0.12
C LYS A 13 3.56 23.02 -0.46
N GLU A 14 3.69 22.78 -1.73
CA GLU A 14 4.03 21.52 -2.34
C GLU A 14 5.30 21.62 -3.18
N ALA A 15 5.94 20.48 -3.42
CA ALA A 15 7.09 20.35 -4.29
C ALA A 15 7.03 18.99 -5.00
N TRP A 16 7.58 18.93 -6.22
CA TRP A 16 7.59 17.70 -7.00
C TRP A 16 8.79 17.65 -7.93
N GLY A 17 9.10 16.47 -8.44
CA GLY A 17 10.20 16.27 -9.36
C GLY A 17 10.41 14.83 -9.74
N TYR A 18 11.42 14.60 -10.58
CA TYR A 18 11.93 13.29 -10.95
C TYR A 18 13.28 13.02 -10.34
N VAL A 19 13.56 11.73 -10.13
CA VAL A 19 14.89 11.21 -9.84
C VAL A 19 15.15 10.05 -10.80
N ASP A 20 16.29 10.10 -11.49
CA ASP A 20 16.79 8.99 -12.27
C ASP A 20 17.38 7.96 -11.31
N VAL A 21 16.65 6.86 -11.06
CA VAL A 21 17.03 5.86 -10.06
C VAL A 21 17.95 4.78 -10.62
N ARG A 22 17.88 4.55 -11.94
CA ARG A 22 18.77 3.72 -12.76
C ARG A 22 18.78 4.26 -14.19
N GLU A 23 19.70 3.80 -15.03
CA GLU A 23 19.67 4.10 -16.44
C GLU A 23 18.33 3.71 -17.07
N GLY A 24 17.67 4.65 -17.72
CA GLY A 24 16.35 4.48 -18.33
C GLY A 24 15.20 4.22 -17.36
N ALA A 25 15.36 4.60 -16.07
CA ALA A 25 14.32 4.44 -15.07
C ALA A 25 14.16 5.73 -14.25
N HIS A 26 12.99 6.35 -14.35
CA HIS A 26 12.70 7.70 -13.89
C HIS A 26 11.53 7.67 -12.90
N MET A 27 11.78 8.06 -11.63
CA MET A 27 10.80 7.97 -10.57
C MET A 27 10.30 9.36 -10.19
N PHE A 28 8.97 9.53 -10.21
CA PHE A 28 8.28 10.77 -9.91
C PHE A 28 7.87 10.81 -8.44
N TRP A 29 8.05 11.96 -7.79
CA TRP A 29 7.62 12.22 -6.42
C TRP A 29 6.87 13.56 -6.32
N TRP A 30 5.93 13.64 -5.35
CA TRP A 30 5.14 14.82 -5.02
C TRP A 30 5.00 14.97 -3.51
N LEU A 31 5.49 16.07 -2.98
CA LEU A 31 5.48 16.42 -1.56
C LEU A 31 4.45 17.50 -1.29
N TYR A 32 3.63 17.28 -0.28
CA TYR A 32 2.86 18.32 0.41
C TYR A 32 3.46 18.56 1.78
N TYR A 33 3.81 19.81 2.10
CA TYR A 33 4.19 20.17 3.45
C TYR A 33 2.95 20.21 4.34
N ALA A 34 3.08 19.85 5.62
CA ALA A 34 1.99 19.94 6.57
C ALA A 34 1.45 21.37 6.64
N ASP A 35 0.12 21.51 6.63
CA ASP A 35 -0.59 22.79 6.63
C ASP A 35 -1.47 22.99 7.88
N GLY A 36 -1.30 22.15 8.91
CA GLY A 36 -1.95 22.26 10.21
C GLY A 36 -1.46 23.44 11.05
N PRO A 37 -1.96 23.58 12.28
CA PRO A 37 -1.59 24.70 13.17
C PRO A 37 -0.14 24.64 13.67
N ALA A 38 0.49 23.46 13.67
CA ALA A 38 1.89 23.29 14.03
C ALA A 38 2.82 23.48 12.82
N SER A 39 4.06 23.87 13.08
CA SER A 39 5.07 23.96 12.01
C SER A 39 5.35 22.59 11.40
N TYR A 40 5.48 22.52 10.08
CA TYR A 40 5.88 21.28 9.41
C TYR A 40 7.24 20.73 9.92
N GLN A 41 8.06 21.57 10.53
CA GLN A 41 9.35 21.16 11.13
C GLN A 41 9.17 20.42 12.46
N ASP A 42 8.02 20.56 13.09
CA ASP A 42 7.64 19.89 14.35
C ASP A 42 6.75 18.67 14.12
N LEU A 43 6.34 18.43 12.87
CA LEU A 43 5.45 17.35 12.46
C LEU A 43 6.22 16.29 11.67
N PRO A 44 5.74 15.02 11.66
CA PRO A 44 6.40 13.96 10.90
C PRO A 44 6.30 14.18 9.39
N LEU A 45 7.22 13.55 8.66
CA LEU A 45 7.14 13.30 7.23
C LEU A 45 6.65 11.86 7.01
N VAL A 46 5.64 11.69 6.19
CA VAL A 46 5.08 10.40 5.79
C VAL A 46 5.36 10.17 4.31
N LEU A 47 6.03 9.08 3.96
CA LEU A 47 6.03 8.53 2.60
C LEU A 47 4.84 7.60 2.45
N TRP A 48 3.99 7.84 1.44
CA TRP A 48 2.89 6.94 1.08
C TRP A 48 3.22 6.10 -0.14
N LEU A 49 3.00 4.78 -0.03
CA LEU A 49 3.21 3.81 -1.09
C LEU A 49 1.92 3.04 -1.38
N GLN A 50 1.34 3.30 -2.55
CA GLN A 50 0.19 2.57 -3.08
C GLN A 50 0.59 1.17 -3.55
N GLY A 51 -0.39 0.28 -3.62
CA GLY A 51 -0.20 -1.11 -4.05
C GLY A 51 -0.36 -1.36 -5.54
N GLY A 52 -0.94 -2.48 -5.86
CA GLY A 52 -1.11 -3.06 -7.19
C GLY A 52 -0.29 -4.33 -7.34
N PRO A 53 1.00 -4.31 -7.73
CA PRO A 53 1.89 -3.17 -8.07
C PRO A 53 1.46 -2.44 -9.34
N GLY A 54 1.72 -1.13 -9.40
CA GLY A 54 1.33 -0.26 -10.52
C GLY A 54 0.24 0.77 -10.17
N GLY A 55 -0.28 0.74 -8.94
CA GLY A 55 -1.16 1.77 -8.40
C GLY A 55 -0.38 3.05 -8.07
N SER A 56 -0.90 4.20 -8.50
CA SER A 56 -0.23 5.49 -8.34
C SER A 56 -0.47 6.10 -6.97
N SER A 57 0.62 6.38 -6.24
CA SER A 57 0.56 7.14 -5.00
C SER A 57 0.18 8.60 -5.25
N THR A 58 0.75 9.24 -6.29
CA THR A 58 0.50 10.65 -6.60
C THR A 58 -0.88 10.91 -7.18
N GLY A 59 -1.53 9.90 -7.73
CA GLY A 59 -2.90 9.96 -8.21
C GLY A 59 -3.89 9.37 -7.22
N PHE A 60 -3.96 8.04 -7.10
CA PHE A 60 -4.96 7.38 -6.28
C PHE A 60 -4.78 7.68 -4.78
N GLY A 61 -3.61 7.40 -4.20
CA GLY A 61 -3.34 7.68 -2.79
C GLY A 61 -3.56 9.15 -2.43
N ASN A 62 -3.18 10.07 -3.31
CA ASN A 62 -3.37 11.49 -3.12
C ASN A 62 -4.86 11.91 -3.22
N PHE A 63 -5.51 11.66 -4.35
CA PHE A 63 -6.84 12.22 -4.63
C PHE A 63 -8.00 11.34 -4.16
N GLU A 64 -7.79 10.06 -3.90
CA GLU A 64 -8.86 9.17 -3.41
C GLU A 64 -8.73 8.85 -1.92
N GLU A 65 -7.55 9.02 -1.29
CA GLU A 65 -7.34 8.56 0.08
C GLU A 65 -6.91 9.64 1.07
N ILE A 66 -5.66 10.14 1.01
CA ILE A 66 -5.06 10.87 2.12
C ILE A 66 -4.59 12.29 1.80
N GLY A 67 -4.57 12.66 0.54
CA GLY A 67 -4.10 13.98 0.10
C GLY A 67 -5.03 15.13 0.50
N PRO A 68 -4.59 16.37 0.25
CA PRO A 68 -5.33 17.56 0.67
C PRO A 68 -6.64 17.80 -0.10
N LEU A 69 -6.72 17.31 -1.33
CA LEU A 69 -7.89 17.46 -2.19
C LEU A 69 -8.42 16.08 -2.61
N ASP A 70 -9.71 16.00 -2.87
CA ASP A 70 -10.31 14.85 -3.54
C ASP A 70 -10.18 14.97 -5.08
N ARG A 71 -10.69 14.00 -5.83
CA ARG A 71 -10.63 14.00 -7.30
C ARG A 71 -11.47 15.10 -7.97
N GLU A 72 -12.44 15.69 -7.26
CA GLU A 72 -13.20 16.89 -7.65
C GLU A 72 -12.48 18.18 -7.23
N LEU A 73 -11.22 18.08 -6.76
CA LEU A 73 -10.39 19.17 -6.25
C LEU A 73 -11.01 19.93 -5.06
N GLN A 74 -11.90 19.27 -4.30
CA GLN A 74 -12.43 19.82 -3.07
C GLN A 74 -11.56 19.45 -1.86
N PRO A 75 -11.46 20.33 -0.85
CA PRO A 75 -10.67 20.05 0.36
C PRO A 75 -11.16 18.82 1.10
N ARG A 76 -10.23 17.88 1.36
CA ARG A 76 -10.49 16.65 2.11
C ARG A 76 -10.44 16.93 3.62
N LYS A 77 -11.55 16.66 4.33
CA LYS A 77 -11.66 16.88 5.78
C LYS A 77 -10.73 15.97 6.60
N THR A 78 -10.40 14.81 6.08
CA THR A 78 -9.55 13.79 6.71
C THR A 78 -8.16 13.72 6.09
N SER A 79 -7.72 14.78 5.43
CA SER A 79 -6.39 14.86 4.84
C SER A 79 -5.30 14.71 5.90
N TRP A 80 -4.30 13.90 5.59
CA TRP A 80 -3.15 13.69 6.46
C TRP A 80 -2.22 14.90 6.55
N VAL A 81 -2.28 15.83 5.58
CA VAL A 81 -1.47 17.07 5.61
C VAL A 81 -1.80 17.99 6.80
N GLN A 82 -2.92 17.77 7.50
CA GLN A 82 -3.26 18.45 8.75
C GLN A 82 -2.25 18.16 9.87
N THR A 83 -1.58 17.01 9.86
CA THR A 83 -0.75 16.54 10.96
C THR A 83 0.59 15.98 10.53
N ALA A 84 0.87 15.91 9.24
CA ALA A 84 2.13 15.41 8.67
C ALA A 84 2.44 16.09 7.33
N SER A 85 3.71 16.22 6.99
CA SER A 85 4.07 16.39 5.59
C SER A 85 3.92 15.05 4.90
N VAL A 86 3.41 15.01 3.67
CA VAL A 86 3.16 13.77 2.94
C VAL A 86 3.92 13.77 1.62
N LEU A 87 4.78 12.77 1.45
CA LEU A 87 5.52 12.48 0.23
C LEU A 87 4.85 11.31 -0.50
N PHE A 88 4.27 11.58 -1.66
CA PHE A 88 3.78 10.55 -2.57
C PHE A 88 4.87 10.21 -3.57
N VAL A 89 5.15 8.93 -3.79
CA VAL A 89 6.07 8.46 -4.82
C VAL A 89 5.36 7.43 -5.68
N ASP A 90 5.37 7.64 -6.98
CA ASP A 90 4.88 6.67 -7.95
C ASP A 90 5.91 5.53 -8.08
N ASN A 91 5.72 4.49 -7.29
CA ASN A 91 6.64 3.37 -7.09
C ASN A 91 5.91 2.02 -7.32
N PRO A 92 6.54 1.09 -8.07
CA PRO A 92 7.86 1.13 -8.73
C PRO A 92 7.90 2.02 -9.99
N VAL A 93 9.07 2.11 -10.64
CA VAL A 93 9.21 2.79 -11.95
C VAL A 93 8.21 2.25 -12.96
N GLY A 94 7.62 3.12 -13.78
CA GLY A 94 6.51 2.80 -14.68
C GLY A 94 5.12 3.06 -14.09
N THR A 95 5.03 3.28 -12.77
CA THR A 95 3.77 3.58 -12.07
C THR A 95 3.43 5.06 -12.20
N GLY A 96 2.16 5.40 -12.41
CA GLY A 96 1.67 6.79 -12.43
C GLY A 96 2.42 7.66 -13.44
N PHE A 97 3.10 8.70 -12.96
CA PHE A 97 3.98 9.55 -13.76
C PHE A 97 5.44 9.06 -13.80
N SER A 98 5.83 8.07 -12.99
CA SER A 98 7.12 7.38 -13.15
C SER A 98 7.12 6.60 -14.45
N TYR A 99 8.28 6.50 -15.11
CA TYR A 99 8.36 5.80 -16.40
C TYR A 99 9.72 5.14 -16.60
N VAL A 100 9.75 4.22 -17.54
CA VAL A 100 10.96 3.59 -18.06
C VAL A 100 11.08 3.82 -19.56
N ASP A 101 12.31 3.92 -20.05
CA ASP A 101 12.60 4.14 -21.48
C ASP A 101 12.42 2.86 -22.32
N GLY A 102 12.45 1.70 -21.68
CA GLY A 102 12.28 0.42 -22.33
C GLY A 102 11.99 -0.72 -21.35
N PRO A 103 11.63 -1.92 -21.85
CA PRO A 103 11.19 -3.05 -21.03
C PRO A 103 12.18 -3.52 -19.97
N ASP A 104 13.47 -3.32 -20.18
CA ASP A 104 14.53 -3.70 -19.23
C ASP A 104 14.59 -2.75 -18.02
N GLY A 105 13.95 -1.58 -18.10
CA GLY A 105 13.86 -0.62 -17.01
C GLY A 105 12.90 -1.04 -15.88
N PHE A 106 11.93 -1.93 -16.14
CA PHE A 106 10.98 -2.35 -15.11
C PHE A 106 11.64 -3.14 -13.97
N SER A 107 11.17 -2.91 -12.75
CA SER A 107 11.52 -3.74 -11.59
C SER A 107 10.84 -5.10 -11.69
N ARG A 108 11.51 -6.16 -11.21
CA ARG A 108 11.00 -7.54 -11.24
C ARG A 108 10.87 -8.16 -9.85
N ASP A 109 11.38 -7.47 -8.84
CA ASP A 109 11.36 -7.91 -7.44
C ASP A 109 11.42 -6.69 -6.49
N VAL A 110 11.08 -6.93 -5.23
CA VAL A 110 11.09 -5.86 -4.20
C VAL A 110 12.50 -5.42 -3.81
N ALA A 111 13.54 -6.21 -4.09
CA ALA A 111 14.92 -5.80 -3.82
C ALA A 111 15.34 -4.67 -4.78
N THR A 112 15.01 -4.79 -6.07
CA THR A 112 15.21 -3.73 -7.07
C THR A 112 14.40 -2.49 -6.70
N VAL A 113 13.14 -2.66 -6.30
CA VAL A 113 12.27 -1.56 -5.84
C VAL A 113 12.89 -0.83 -4.65
N ALA A 114 13.42 -1.56 -3.67
CA ALA A 114 14.07 -0.94 -2.51
C ALA A 114 15.35 -0.18 -2.89
N SER A 115 16.15 -0.73 -3.77
CA SER A 115 17.36 -0.07 -4.29
C SER A 115 17.03 1.25 -5.01
N ASP A 116 16.04 1.24 -5.90
CA ASP A 116 15.56 2.44 -6.61
C ASP A 116 15.04 3.50 -5.63
N MET A 117 14.26 3.10 -4.65
CA MET A 117 13.73 4.02 -3.64
C MET A 117 14.83 4.63 -2.78
N LEU A 118 15.91 3.91 -2.45
CA LEU A 118 17.05 4.49 -1.73
C LEU A 118 17.74 5.58 -2.53
N VAL A 119 17.88 5.41 -3.84
CA VAL A 119 18.43 6.46 -4.72
C VAL A 119 17.54 7.69 -4.66
N LEU A 120 16.22 7.51 -4.77
CA LEU A 120 15.25 8.60 -4.66
C LEU A 120 15.36 9.30 -3.30
N LEU A 121 15.29 8.56 -2.20
CA LEU A 121 15.30 9.14 -0.84
C LEU A 121 16.60 9.89 -0.54
N ARG A 122 17.75 9.38 -0.99
CA ARG A 122 19.03 10.10 -0.87
C ARG A 122 18.98 11.44 -1.61
N SER A 123 18.48 11.45 -2.84
CA SER A 123 18.31 12.68 -3.63
C SER A 123 17.31 13.62 -2.97
N PHE A 124 16.15 13.10 -2.53
CA PHE A 124 15.10 13.86 -1.88
C PHE A 124 15.59 14.58 -0.62
N PHE A 125 16.19 13.85 0.33
CA PHE A 125 16.69 14.45 1.58
C PHE A 125 17.88 15.37 1.36
N THR A 126 18.63 15.22 0.28
CA THR A 126 19.66 16.19 -0.11
C THR A 126 19.03 17.49 -0.60
N GLN A 127 17.97 17.41 -1.39
CA GLN A 127 17.25 18.56 -1.93
C GLN A 127 16.32 19.23 -0.90
N ARG A 128 15.84 18.49 0.09
CA ARG A 128 14.90 18.90 1.16
C ARG A 128 15.53 18.68 2.53
N SER A 129 16.69 19.30 2.72
CA SER A 129 17.48 19.12 3.95
C SER A 129 16.76 19.58 5.22
N GLU A 130 15.78 20.48 5.08
CA GLU A 130 14.89 20.93 6.16
C GLU A 130 14.03 19.82 6.75
N LEU A 131 13.85 18.69 6.02
CA LEU A 131 13.08 17.52 6.45
C LEU A 131 13.95 16.38 7.02
N GLN A 132 15.28 16.53 7.05
CA GLN A 132 16.18 15.45 7.52
C GLN A 132 15.99 15.11 9.00
N ASN A 133 15.59 16.07 9.83
CA ASN A 133 15.51 15.92 11.28
C ASN A 133 14.09 15.58 11.78
N VAL A 134 13.05 15.76 10.96
CA VAL A 134 11.68 15.41 11.36
C VAL A 134 11.51 13.88 11.37
N PRO A 135 10.67 13.32 12.26
CA PRO A 135 10.40 11.88 12.25
C PRO A 135 9.86 11.44 10.88
N PHE A 136 10.53 10.48 10.26
CA PHE A 136 10.17 9.96 8.93
C PHE A 136 9.56 8.57 9.05
N TYR A 137 8.35 8.42 8.52
CA TYR A 137 7.61 7.17 8.49
C TYR A 137 7.28 6.76 7.07
N ILE A 138 7.26 5.45 6.81
CA ILE A 138 6.75 4.87 5.56
C ILE A 138 5.39 4.25 5.85
N PHE A 139 4.35 4.74 5.19
CA PHE A 139 3.00 4.16 5.21
C PHE A 139 2.69 3.56 3.85
N SER A 140 1.92 2.51 3.84
CA SER A 140 1.68 1.75 2.63
C SER A 140 0.32 1.05 2.65
N GLU A 141 -0.11 0.62 1.46
CA GLU A 141 -1.32 -0.18 1.28
C GLU A 141 -1.05 -1.32 0.31
N SER A 142 -1.61 -2.51 0.59
CA SER A 142 -1.60 -3.66 -0.32
C SER A 142 -0.19 -4.16 -0.66
N TYR A 143 0.13 -4.33 -1.95
CA TYR A 143 1.49 -4.62 -2.41
C TYR A 143 2.50 -3.53 -1.99
N GLY A 144 2.02 -2.31 -1.76
CA GLY A 144 2.82 -1.23 -1.18
C GLY A 144 3.47 -1.61 0.15
N GLY A 145 2.81 -2.42 0.98
CA GLY A 145 3.36 -2.92 2.24
C GLY A 145 4.55 -3.85 2.04
N LYS A 146 4.48 -4.71 1.03
CA LYS A 146 5.58 -5.57 0.65
C LYS A 146 6.80 -4.75 0.21
N MET A 147 6.58 -3.72 -0.62
CA MET A 147 7.62 -2.78 -1.01
C MET A 147 8.15 -1.99 0.21
N ALA A 148 7.26 -1.49 1.07
CA ALA A 148 7.61 -0.74 2.27
C ALA A 148 8.49 -1.54 3.23
N ALA A 149 8.22 -2.84 3.42
CA ALA A 149 9.05 -3.70 4.25
C ALA A 149 10.48 -3.81 3.70
N ALA A 150 10.64 -4.06 2.39
CA ALA A 150 11.95 -4.13 1.75
C ALA A 150 12.70 -2.79 1.79
N ILE A 151 12.01 -1.69 1.45
CA ILE A 151 12.56 -0.33 1.51
C ILE A 151 13.02 0.01 2.93
N SER A 152 12.21 -0.31 3.94
CA SER A 152 12.51 0.01 5.34
C SER A 152 13.74 -0.74 5.87
N VAL A 153 13.94 -2.00 5.46
CA VAL A 153 15.15 -2.77 5.82
C VAL A 153 16.38 -2.09 5.25
N GLU A 154 16.38 -1.77 3.96
CA GLU A 154 17.53 -1.13 3.30
C GLU A 154 17.75 0.30 3.79
N LEU A 155 16.66 1.07 4.02
CA LEU A 155 16.76 2.42 4.57
C LEU A 155 17.36 2.43 5.98
N SER A 156 16.95 1.51 6.86
CA SER A 156 17.49 1.39 8.21
C SER A 156 19.01 1.17 8.20
N LYS A 157 19.50 0.31 7.29
CA LYS A 157 20.94 0.09 7.07
C LYS A 157 21.61 1.36 6.57
N ALA A 158 21.06 1.97 5.51
CA ALA A 158 21.62 3.16 4.87
C ALA A 158 21.69 4.37 5.82
N VAL A 159 20.73 4.52 6.73
CA VAL A 159 20.76 5.56 7.79
C VAL A 159 21.85 5.26 8.80
N THR A 160 21.99 4.02 9.26
CA THR A 160 23.03 3.59 10.19
C THR A 160 24.43 3.79 9.61
N GLU A 161 24.60 3.55 8.33
CA GLU A 161 25.85 3.75 7.59
C GLU A 161 26.10 5.22 7.19
N GLY A 162 25.15 6.11 7.43
CA GLY A 162 25.23 7.53 7.05
C GLY A 162 25.07 7.79 5.55
N ALA A 163 24.63 6.79 4.77
CA ALA A 163 24.41 6.91 3.32
C ALA A 163 23.13 7.67 2.98
N VAL A 164 22.12 7.68 3.86
CA VAL A 164 20.92 8.51 3.79
C VAL A 164 20.77 9.27 5.10
N LYS A 165 20.56 10.57 5.02
CA LYS A 165 20.37 11.43 6.20
C LYS A 165 18.89 11.69 6.40
N CYS A 166 18.26 10.93 7.28
CA CYS A 166 16.90 11.17 7.75
C CYS A 166 16.69 10.56 9.14
N ASN A 167 15.67 11.01 9.83
CA ASN A 167 15.26 10.45 11.12
C ASN A 167 14.20 9.35 10.90
N PHE A 168 14.62 8.19 10.39
CA PHE A 168 13.71 7.07 10.13
C PHE A 168 13.13 6.52 11.43
N ALA A 169 11.82 6.65 11.63
CA ALA A 169 11.13 6.39 12.88
C ALA A 169 10.23 5.12 12.86
N GLY A 170 9.82 4.64 11.69
CA GLY A 170 9.01 3.45 11.59
C GLY A 170 8.31 3.23 10.25
N VAL A 171 7.64 2.09 10.15
CA VAL A 171 6.86 1.67 8.98
C VAL A 171 5.46 1.21 9.40
N ALA A 172 4.46 1.56 8.60
CA ALA A 172 3.07 1.15 8.78
C ALA A 172 2.58 0.39 7.53
N LEU A 173 2.17 -0.83 7.75
CA LEU A 173 1.81 -1.83 6.74
C LEU A 173 0.30 -1.99 6.73
N GLY A 174 -0.40 -1.28 5.83
CA GLY A 174 -1.85 -1.28 5.70
C GLY A 174 -2.33 -2.30 4.69
N ASP A 175 -3.30 -3.13 5.08
CA ASP A 175 -3.92 -4.12 4.20
C ASP A 175 -2.87 -4.79 3.29
N SER A 176 -1.75 -5.20 3.91
CA SER A 176 -0.46 -5.39 3.25
C SER A 176 -0.22 -6.82 2.77
N TRP A 177 0.30 -6.94 1.56
CA TRP A 177 0.60 -8.19 0.87
C TRP A 177 1.93 -8.80 1.36
N ILE A 178 2.06 -8.99 2.69
CA ILE A 178 3.30 -9.49 3.35
C ILE A 178 3.46 -11.00 3.18
N SER A 179 2.37 -11.74 3.39
CA SER A 179 2.29 -13.19 3.16
C SER A 179 1.03 -13.51 2.36
N PRO A 180 1.11 -13.41 1.03
CA PRO A 180 -0.05 -13.62 0.16
C PRO A 180 -0.77 -14.94 0.38
N VAL A 181 -0.01 -16.00 0.62
CA VAL A 181 -0.54 -17.34 0.85
C VAL A 181 -1.41 -17.42 2.10
N ASP A 182 -1.07 -16.67 3.18
CA ASP A 182 -1.86 -16.66 4.40
C ASP A 182 -3.22 -16.00 4.20
N SER A 183 -3.32 -14.97 3.35
CA SER A 183 -4.59 -14.36 2.96
C SER A 183 -5.44 -15.33 2.13
N VAL A 184 -4.86 -15.94 1.10
CA VAL A 184 -5.60 -16.88 0.23
C VAL A 184 -6.15 -18.07 1.02
N LEU A 185 -5.38 -18.60 1.98
CA LEU A 185 -5.80 -19.71 2.84
C LEU A 185 -6.94 -19.34 3.81
N THR A 186 -7.17 -18.06 4.03
CA THR A 186 -8.21 -17.57 4.95
C THR A 186 -9.45 -17.02 4.24
N TRP A 187 -9.45 -16.86 2.92
CA TRP A 187 -10.63 -16.42 2.18
C TRP A 187 -11.87 -17.31 2.43
N GLY A 188 -11.70 -18.63 2.34
CA GLY A 188 -12.79 -19.58 2.62
C GLY A 188 -13.33 -19.44 4.04
N PRO A 189 -12.50 -19.60 5.09
CA PRO A 189 -12.91 -19.37 6.47
C PRO A 189 -13.52 -18.00 6.74
N TYR A 190 -12.97 -16.93 6.15
CA TYR A 190 -13.48 -15.57 6.29
C TYR A 190 -14.90 -15.45 5.74
N LEU A 191 -15.14 -15.90 4.52
CA LEU A 191 -16.44 -15.83 3.86
C LEU A 191 -17.47 -16.78 4.48
N TYR A 192 -17.03 -17.90 5.03
CA TYR A 192 -17.90 -18.90 5.65
C TYR A 192 -18.34 -18.52 7.07
N SER A 193 -17.47 -17.92 7.89
CA SER A 193 -17.73 -17.76 9.33
C SER A 193 -17.73 -16.34 9.85
N THR A 194 -17.14 -15.36 9.12
CA THR A 194 -16.79 -14.05 9.71
C THR A 194 -17.68 -12.91 9.25
N VAL A 195 -18.34 -13.04 8.11
CA VAL A 195 -19.00 -11.92 7.44
C VAL A 195 -20.25 -11.44 8.15
N THR A 196 -21.00 -12.35 8.73
CA THR A 196 -22.18 -11.97 9.52
C THR A 196 -22.40 -12.93 10.69
N VAL A 197 -22.89 -12.39 11.80
CA VAL A 197 -23.31 -13.17 12.98
C VAL A 197 -24.46 -14.16 12.63
N VAL A 198 -25.00 -14.07 11.41
CA VAL A 198 -26.26 -14.76 11.04
C VAL A 198 -26.19 -15.55 9.74
N GLN A 199 -25.31 -15.24 8.78
CA GLN A 199 -25.25 -15.94 7.49
C GLN A 199 -23.85 -15.97 6.88
N SER A 200 -23.45 -17.14 6.35
CA SER A 200 -22.26 -17.34 5.53
C SER A 200 -22.48 -16.83 4.09
N LEU A 201 -21.42 -16.35 3.44
CA LEU A 201 -21.40 -16.07 1.99
C LEU A 201 -21.06 -17.31 1.16
N LEU A 202 -20.57 -18.38 1.81
CA LEU A 202 -20.31 -19.69 1.19
C LEU A 202 -21.17 -20.75 1.84
N ASP A 203 -21.62 -21.73 1.04
CA ASP A 203 -22.08 -23.01 1.55
C ASP A 203 -20.91 -23.98 1.77
N ASP A 204 -21.18 -25.20 2.22
CA ASP A 204 -20.15 -26.20 2.50
C ASP A 204 -19.37 -26.61 1.24
N TYR A 205 -20.01 -26.61 0.07
CA TYR A 205 -19.35 -26.90 -1.22
C TYR A 205 -18.43 -25.76 -1.64
N GLY A 206 -18.93 -24.53 -1.57
CA GLY A 206 -18.13 -23.35 -1.87
C GLY A 206 -16.90 -23.22 -0.96
N LEU A 207 -17.06 -23.52 0.35
CA LEU A 207 -15.92 -23.57 1.27
C LEU A 207 -14.89 -24.63 0.84
N LEU A 208 -15.34 -25.81 0.43
CA LEU A 208 -14.44 -26.87 -0.05
C LEU A 208 -13.68 -26.44 -1.30
N GLU A 209 -14.38 -25.92 -2.32
CA GLU A 209 -13.78 -25.48 -3.59
C GLU A 209 -12.76 -24.36 -3.38
N VAL A 210 -13.10 -23.36 -2.57
CA VAL A 210 -12.17 -22.24 -2.24
C VAL A 210 -10.96 -22.76 -1.48
N THR A 211 -11.14 -23.72 -0.55
CA THR A 211 -10.03 -24.33 0.20
C THR A 211 -9.10 -25.13 -0.72
N GLU A 212 -9.64 -25.91 -1.65
CA GLU A 212 -8.84 -26.68 -2.63
C GLU A 212 -8.02 -25.74 -3.53
N ALA A 213 -8.62 -24.66 -4.02
CA ALA A 213 -7.93 -23.65 -4.82
C ALA A 213 -6.80 -22.96 -4.03
N ALA A 214 -7.05 -22.62 -2.76
CA ALA A 214 -6.05 -22.03 -1.87
C ALA A 214 -4.87 -22.98 -1.60
N GLU A 215 -5.15 -24.27 -1.39
CA GLU A 215 -4.12 -25.31 -1.21
C GLU A 215 -3.22 -25.47 -2.45
N ALA A 216 -3.77 -25.34 -3.66
CA ALA A 216 -2.97 -25.34 -4.89
C ALA A 216 -1.99 -24.15 -4.93
N VAL A 217 -2.44 -22.96 -4.51
CA VAL A 217 -1.57 -21.78 -4.37
C VAL A 217 -0.48 -22.03 -3.34
N ARG A 218 -0.86 -22.55 -2.14
CA ARG A 218 0.10 -22.88 -1.06
C ARG A 218 1.20 -23.80 -1.55
N LYS A 219 0.84 -24.88 -2.24
CA LYS A 219 1.81 -25.83 -2.79
C LYS A 219 2.81 -25.15 -3.75
N ALA A 220 2.34 -24.32 -4.65
CA ALA A 220 3.21 -23.60 -5.58
C ALA A 220 4.16 -22.63 -4.86
N VAL A 221 3.70 -21.97 -3.78
CA VAL A 221 4.55 -21.11 -2.94
C VAL A 221 5.62 -21.93 -2.20
N GLU A 222 5.26 -23.07 -1.62
CA GLU A 222 6.21 -23.99 -0.95
C GLU A 222 7.28 -24.52 -1.91
N GLU A 223 6.88 -24.80 -3.15
CA GLU A 223 7.79 -25.19 -4.23
C GLU A 223 8.61 -24.02 -4.80
N GLN A 224 8.45 -22.79 -4.27
CA GLN A 224 9.05 -21.55 -4.74
C GLN A 224 8.74 -21.21 -6.21
N SER A 225 7.68 -21.77 -6.74
CA SER A 225 7.18 -21.54 -8.09
C SER A 225 6.26 -20.31 -8.11
N PHE A 226 6.81 -19.12 -7.79
CA PHE A 226 6.01 -17.91 -7.51
C PHE A 226 5.23 -17.41 -8.72
N GLN A 227 5.77 -17.51 -9.93
CA GLN A 227 5.02 -17.20 -11.16
C GLN A 227 3.77 -18.09 -11.26
N LYS A 228 3.93 -19.39 -11.04
CA LYS A 228 2.83 -20.36 -11.03
C LYS A 228 1.84 -20.09 -9.89
N ALA A 229 2.34 -19.69 -8.72
CA ALA A 229 1.48 -19.29 -7.61
C ALA A 229 0.61 -18.08 -7.96
N THR A 230 1.14 -17.08 -8.69
CA THR A 230 0.37 -15.92 -9.17
C THR A 230 -0.73 -16.32 -10.16
N GLU A 231 -0.43 -17.25 -11.08
CA GLU A 231 -1.45 -17.80 -11.99
C GLU A 231 -2.56 -18.56 -11.24
N LEU A 232 -2.17 -19.40 -10.25
CA LEU A 232 -3.13 -20.15 -9.41
C LEU A 232 -3.93 -19.23 -8.49
N TRP A 233 -3.37 -18.11 -8.06
CA TRP A 233 -4.11 -17.08 -7.33
C TRP A 233 -5.27 -16.51 -8.16
N SER A 234 -5.06 -16.25 -9.46
CA SER A 234 -6.15 -15.84 -10.37
C SER A 234 -7.26 -16.89 -10.45
N VAL A 235 -6.88 -18.19 -10.44
CA VAL A 235 -7.86 -19.28 -10.41
C VAL A 235 -8.65 -19.26 -9.10
N ALA A 236 -7.96 -19.09 -7.95
CA ALA A 236 -8.62 -19.05 -6.65
C ALA A 236 -9.61 -17.88 -6.54
N GLU A 237 -9.27 -16.70 -7.07
CA GLU A 237 -10.21 -15.58 -7.17
C GLU A 237 -11.46 -15.95 -8.00
N SER A 238 -11.27 -16.61 -9.13
CA SER A 238 -12.39 -17.03 -9.99
C SER A 238 -13.29 -18.03 -9.28
N VAL A 239 -12.74 -18.93 -8.45
CA VAL A 239 -13.51 -19.87 -7.64
C VAL A 239 -14.32 -19.12 -6.58
N VAL A 240 -13.75 -18.13 -5.92
CA VAL A 240 -14.49 -17.27 -4.97
C VAL A 240 -15.62 -16.53 -5.66
N ASP A 241 -15.37 -15.91 -6.82
CA ASP A 241 -16.40 -15.20 -7.60
C ASP A 241 -17.60 -16.10 -7.94
N GLN A 242 -17.31 -17.30 -8.41
CA GLN A 242 -18.36 -18.26 -8.78
C GLN A 242 -19.22 -18.69 -7.59
N ASN A 243 -18.60 -18.85 -6.41
CA ASN A 243 -19.29 -19.30 -5.21
C ASN A 243 -19.97 -18.19 -4.42
N THR A 244 -19.70 -16.92 -4.72
CA THR A 244 -20.26 -15.75 -4.02
C THR A 244 -21.12 -14.85 -4.91
N ASN A 245 -21.28 -15.18 -6.19
CA ASN A 245 -21.88 -14.31 -7.20
C ASN A 245 -21.19 -12.94 -7.32
N GLY A 246 -19.85 -12.92 -7.28
CA GLY A 246 -19.04 -11.72 -7.49
C GLY A 246 -18.94 -10.83 -6.26
N VAL A 247 -18.53 -11.38 -5.12
CA VAL A 247 -18.18 -10.56 -3.96
C VAL A 247 -17.03 -9.59 -4.30
N ASN A 248 -17.14 -8.35 -3.85
CA ASN A 248 -16.05 -7.39 -4.02
C ASN A 248 -14.90 -7.73 -3.06
N PHE A 249 -13.73 -8.06 -3.60
CA PHE A 249 -12.54 -8.41 -2.83
C PHE A 249 -11.99 -7.27 -1.98
N TYR A 250 -12.23 -6.03 -2.38
CA TYR A 250 -11.72 -4.85 -1.68
C TYR A 250 -12.63 -4.36 -0.54
N ASN A 251 -13.94 -4.63 -0.65
CA ASN A 251 -14.91 -4.37 0.42
C ASN A 251 -16.16 -5.20 0.17
N ILE A 252 -16.34 -6.25 0.97
CA ILE A 252 -17.41 -7.24 0.81
C ILE A 252 -18.84 -6.66 0.90
N LEU A 253 -19.01 -5.44 1.38
CA LEU A 253 -20.29 -4.74 1.46
C LEU A 253 -20.58 -3.83 0.26
N THR A 254 -19.62 -3.63 -0.62
CA THR A 254 -19.81 -2.84 -1.85
C THR A 254 -20.05 -3.77 -3.04
N LYS A 255 -20.64 -3.21 -4.10
CA LYS A 255 -20.76 -3.92 -5.38
C LYS A 255 -19.64 -3.46 -6.30
N GLU A 256 -19.06 -4.40 -7.03
CA GLU A 256 -18.24 -4.01 -8.17
C GLU A 256 -19.15 -3.38 -9.23
N PRO A 257 -18.68 -2.32 -9.94
CA PRO A 257 -19.38 -1.86 -11.13
C PRO A 257 -19.50 -3.03 -12.12
N ASP A 258 -20.67 -3.17 -12.75
CA ASP A 258 -20.94 -4.15 -13.82
C ASP A 258 -20.07 -3.83 -15.06
N GLU A 259 -18.76 -3.99 -14.99
CA GLU A 259 -17.89 -3.98 -16.15
C GLU A 259 -17.72 -5.42 -16.63
N GLU A 260 -18.16 -5.66 -17.88
CA GLU A 260 -18.08 -6.94 -18.57
C GLU A 260 -16.68 -7.59 -18.48
N LEU A 261 -16.50 -8.47 -17.51
CA LEU A 261 -15.42 -9.47 -17.48
C LEU A 261 -15.52 -10.50 -18.63
N SER A 262 -16.55 -10.36 -19.49
CA SER A 262 -16.97 -11.37 -20.46
C SER A 262 -16.13 -11.46 -21.75
N SER A 263 -15.14 -10.61 -21.99
CA SER A 263 -14.44 -10.55 -23.30
C SER A 263 -12.97 -10.94 -23.30
N LEU A 264 -12.44 -11.58 -22.24
CA LEU A 264 -11.02 -11.91 -22.19
C LEU A 264 -10.73 -13.25 -22.86
N ALA A 265 -9.80 -13.24 -23.83
CA ALA A 265 -9.27 -14.43 -24.46
C ALA A 265 -8.70 -15.38 -23.39
N LYS A 266 -9.14 -16.64 -23.40
CA LYS A 266 -8.60 -17.69 -22.53
C LYS A 266 -7.10 -17.81 -22.77
N GLY A 267 -6.28 -17.46 -21.74
CA GLY A 267 -4.86 -17.83 -21.80
C GLY A 267 -3.86 -16.89 -21.16
N ASP A 268 -4.16 -15.60 -20.95
CA ASP A 268 -3.21 -14.67 -20.28
C ASP A 268 -3.72 -14.25 -18.90
N PHE A 269 -3.46 -15.11 -17.91
CA PHE A 269 -3.86 -14.89 -16.52
C PHE A 269 -3.25 -13.62 -15.91
N ILE A 270 -2.01 -13.30 -16.27
CA ILE A 270 -1.31 -12.13 -15.70
C ILE A 270 -1.93 -10.84 -16.24
N ALA A 271 -2.24 -10.77 -17.54
CA ALA A 271 -2.94 -9.61 -18.10
C ALA A 271 -4.35 -9.46 -17.53
N LEU A 272 -5.04 -10.58 -17.23
CA LEU A 272 -6.34 -10.56 -16.55
C LEU A 272 -6.23 -9.96 -15.15
N LEU A 273 -5.26 -10.43 -14.37
CA LEU A 273 -4.98 -9.91 -13.02
C LEU A 273 -4.62 -8.42 -13.05
N ALA A 274 -3.72 -8.02 -13.96
CA ALA A 274 -3.37 -6.62 -14.12
C ALA A 274 -4.61 -5.75 -14.39
N ARG A 275 -5.49 -6.18 -15.28
CA ARG A 275 -6.74 -5.46 -15.54
C ARG A 275 -7.67 -5.43 -14.34
N ARG A 276 -7.83 -6.53 -13.63
CA ARG A 276 -8.72 -6.63 -12.47
C ARG A 276 -8.27 -5.75 -11.31
N HIS A 277 -6.97 -5.72 -11.03
CA HIS A 277 -6.42 -5.06 -9.83
C HIS A 277 -5.85 -3.66 -10.10
N ILE A 278 -5.48 -3.34 -11.34
CA ILE A 278 -4.93 -2.02 -11.68
C ILE A 278 -6.00 -1.07 -12.21
N ARG A 279 -6.97 -1.52 -13.02
CA ARG A 279 -8.01 -0.63 -13.56
C ARG A 279 -8.85 0.09 -12.51
N PRO A 280 -9.27 -0.54 -11.38
CA PRO A 280 -10.00 0.17 -10.35
C PRO A 280 -9.22 1.36 -9.75
N LEU A 281 -7.88 1.29 -9.74
CA LEU A 281 -6.99 2.36 -9.31
C LEU A 281 -6.79 3.44 -10.38
N HIS A 282 -7.25 3.21 -11.62
CA HIS A 282 -7.16 4.09 -12.78
C HIS A 282 -8.55 4.40 -13.34
N ARG A 283 -9.50 4.83 -12.47
CA ARG A 283 -10.85 5.22 -12.90
C ARG A 283 -10.78 6.36 -13.93
N GLN A 284 -11.70 6.36 -14.89
CA GLN A 284 -11.72 7.32 -16.00
C GLN A 284 -11.61 8.78 -15.54
N SER A 285 -12.32 9.16 -14.48
CA SER A 285 -12.28 10.53 -13.93
C SER A 285 -10.91 10.89 -13.38
N LEU A 286 -10.23 9.97 -12.68
CA LEU A 286 -8.88 10.20 -12.16
C LEU A 286 -7.85 10.25 -13.30
N VAL A 287 -7.97 9.39 -14.31
CA VAL A 287 -7.12 9.43 -15.52
C VAL A 287 -7.24 10.77 -16.24
N GLN A 288 -8.46 11.30 -16.37
CA GLN A 288 -8.71 12.61 -16.99
C GLN A 288 -8.11 13.73 -16.16
N LEU A 289 -8.29 13.71 -14.83
CA LEU A 289 -7.72 14.71 -13.93
C LEU A 289 -6.19 14.72 -14.02
N MET A 290 -5.56 13.55 -13.89
CA MET A 290 -4.10 13.43 -13.84
C MET A 290 -3.43 13.78 -15.17
N ASN A 291 -3.99 13.37 -16.31
CA ASN A 291 -3.45 13.68 -17.64
C ASN A 291 -3.88 15.06 -18.17
N GLY A 292 -4.81 15.74 -17.50
CA GLY A 292 -5.27 17.10 -17.81
C GLY A 292 -4.72 18.12 -16.81
N GLU A 293 -5.59 18.61 -15.93
CA GLU A 293 -5.31 19.74 -15.02
C GLU A 293 -4.06 19.53 -14.15
N ILE A 294 -3.87 18.31 -13.63
CA ILE A 294 -2.69 18.00 -12.78
C ILE A 294 -1.41 18.02 -13.61
N ARG A 295 -1.42 17.41 -14.79
CA ARG A 295 -0.27 17.45 -15.70
C ARG A 295 0.13 18.87 -16.04
N ASP A 296 -0.85 19.73 -16.36
CA ASP A 296 -0.62 21.15 -16.69
C ASP A 296 -0.03 21.91 -15.50
N LYS A 297 -0.57 21.66 -14.29
CA LYS A 297 -0.04 22.24 -13.04
C LYS A 297 1.41 21.83 -12.79
N LEU A 298 1.75 20.56 -12.95
CA LEU A 298 3.08 20.03 -12.69
C LEU A 298 4.12 20.56 -13.69
N GLY A 299 3.76 20.71 -14.96
CA GLY A 299 4.53 21.42 -16.00
C GLY A 299 5.88 20.81 -16.37
N LEU A 300 6.23 19.62 -15.84
CA LEU A 300 7.52 18.97 -16.08
C LEU A 300 7.39 17.51 -16.57
N ILE A 301 6.16 17.02 -16.71
CA ILE A 301 5.92 15.66 -17.19
C ILE A 301 6.29 15.56 -18.68
N PRO A 302 7.16 14.61 -19.09
CA PRO A 302 7.55 14.45 -20.50
C PRO A 302 6.33 14.21 -21.39
N HIS A 303 6.37 14.74 -22.61
CA HIS A 303 5.23 14.68 -23.55
C HIS A 303 4.79 13.26 -23.91
N ASN A 304 5.74 12.32 -23.90
CA ASN A 304 5.52 10.90 -24.22
C ASN A 304 5.09 10.08 -22.99
N VAL A 305 5.02 10.67 -21.80
CA VAL A 305 4.58 9.98 -20.58
C VAL A 305 3.09 10.26 -20.37
N THR A 306 2.30 9.21 -20.25
CA THR A 306 0.89 9.26 -19.90
C THR A 306 0.74 8.69 -18.49
N TRP A 307 0.03 9.39 -17.59
CA TRP A 307 -0.21 8.87 -16.25
C TRP A 307 -0.94 7.52 -16.31
N GLY A 308 -0.36 6.52 -15.67
CA GLY A 308 -0.86 5.14 -15.66
C GLY A 308 -0.56 4.34 -16.94
N GLY A 309 0.14 4.93 -17.91
CA GLY A 309 0.35 4.31 -19.23
C GLY A 309 1.20 3.04 -19.23
N GLN A 310 1.98 2.79 -18.18
CA GLN A 310 2.84 1.59 -18.05
C GLN A 310 2.42 0.70 -16.86
N ALA A 311 1.26 0.92 -16.25
CA ALA A 311 0.85 0.25 -15.02
C ALA A 311 0.61 -1.26 -15.19
N GLU A 312 0.07 -1.70 -16.32
CA GLU A 312 -0.14 -3.13 -16.62
C GLU A 312 1.21 -3.85 -16.81
N GLU A 313 2.20 -3.20 -17.42
CA GLU A 313 3.57 -3.72 -17.58
C GLU A 313 4.30 -3.80 -16.25
N VAL A 314 4.08 -2.84 -15.34
CA VAL A 314 4.60 -2.90 -13.95
C VAL A 314 4.08 -4.16 -13.26
N PHE A 315 2.77 -4.40 -13.27
CA PHE A 315 2.17 -5.59 -12.67
C PHE A 315 2.75 -6.86 -13.27
N SER A 316 2.76 -6.95 -14.60
CA SER A 316 3.25 -8.12 -15.33
C SER A 316 4.72 -8.42 -15.05
N SER A 317 5.56 -7.38 -14.94
CA SER A 317 6.99 -7.53 -14.64
C SER A 317 7.24 -8.04 -13.22
N MET A 318 6.34 -7.73 -12.28
CA MET A 318 6.43 -8.14 -10.87
C MET A 318 5.72 -9.47 -10.56
N ALA A 319 5.10 -10.12 -11.56
CA ALA A 319 4.31 -11.34 -11.35
C ALA A 319 5.10 -12.50 -10.71
N GLY A 320 6.40 -12.61 -11.00
CA GLY A 320 7.30 -13.60 -10.36
C GLY A 320 7.64 -13.29 -8.90
N ASP A 321 7.39 -12.08 -8.43
CA ASP A 321 7.59 -11.67 -7.03
C ASP A 321 6.25 -11.60 -6.26
N PHE A 322 5.14 -11.43 -6.95
CA PHE A 322 3.83 -11.10 -6.40
C PHE A 322 3.42 -12.02 -5.23
N MET A 323 3.53 -13.34 -5.39
CA MET A 323 3.17 -14.33 -4.37
C MET A 323 4.30 -14.69 -3.40
N ARG A 324 5.49 -14.07 -3.52
CA ARG A 324 6.63 -14.34 -2.63
C ARG A 324 6.39 -13.71 -1.26
N PRO A 325 6.40 -14.49 -0.14
CA PRO A 325 6.29 -13.93 1.21
C PRO A 325 7.51 -13.09 1.60
N VAL A 326 7.28 -12.06 2.42
CA VAL A 326 8.34 -11.20 2.97
C VAL A 326 8.30 -11.07 4.49
N VAL A 327 7.71 -12.01 5.19
CA VAL A 327 7.61 -12.03 6.67
C VAL A 327 8.98 -11.87 7.32
N ALA A 328 10.03 -12.50 6.76
CA ALA A 328 11.39 -12.37 7.25
C ALA A 328 11.94 -10.93 7.26
N LEU A 329 11.46 -10.05 6.36
CA LEU A 329 11.83 -8.64 6.37
C LEU A 329 11.22 -7.91 7.56
N VAL A 330 9.99 -8.26 7.94
CA VAL A 330 9.34 -7.72 9.15
C VAL A 330 10.10 -8.16 10.40
N ASP A 331 10.53 -9.43 10.49
CA ASP A 331 11.39 -9.92 11.59
C ASP A 331 12.70 -9.13 11.67
N GLN A 332 13.34 -8.84 10.53
CA GLN A 332 14.56 -8.02 10.49
C GLN A 332 14.32 -6.60 11.02
N LEU A 333 13.22 -5.97 10.64
CA LEU A 333 12.86 -4.62 11.12
C LEU A 333 12.63 -4.61 12.63
N LEU A 334 11.88 -5.58 13.15
CA LEU A 334 11.59 -5.70 14.57
C LEU A 334 12.88 -5.97 15.38
N ALA A 335 13.76 -6.84 14.89
CA ALA A 335 15.06 -7.11 15.50
C ALA A 335 16.00 -5.89 15.49
N ALA A 336 15.92 -5.06 14.45
CA ALA A 336 16.67 -3.80 14.36
C ALA A 336 16.08 -2.65 15.23
N GLY A 337 14.98 -2.90 15.96
CA GLY A 337 14.33 -1.91 16.80
C GLY A 337 13.46 -0.89 16.04
N VAL A 338 13.20 -1.12 14.75
CA VAL A 338 12.31 -0.28 13.95
C VAL A 338 10.86 -0.46 14.42
N ASN A 339 10.13 0.63 14.58
CA ASN A 339 8.70 0.54 14.87
C ASN A 339 7.93 0.01 13.66
N VAL A 340 7.20 -1.07 13.85
CA VAL A 340 6.33 -1.69 12.83
C VAL A 340 4.89 -1.65 13.29
N SER A 341 4.03 -1.02 12.52
CA SER A 341 2.58 -1.01 12.73
C SER A 341 1.90 -1.75 11.59
N VAL A 342 1.04 -2.70 11.90
CA VAL A 342 0.14 -3.35 10.94
C VAL A 342 -1.25 -2.74 11.13
N TYR A 343 -1.95 -2.43 10.05
CA TYR A 343 -3.34 -2.02 10.12
C TYR A 343 -4.14 -2.66 8.98
N ASN A 344 -5.37 -3.09 9.28
CA ASN A 344 -6.18 -3.86 8.34
C ASN A 344 -7.68 -3.53 8.46
N GLY A 345 -8.36 -3.47 7.32
CA GLY A 345 -9.79 -3.25 7.25
C GLY A 345 -10.59 -4.52 7.55
N GLN A 346 -11.66 -4.38 8.34
CA GLN A 346 -12.55 -5.49 8.71
C GLN A 346 -13.22 -6.15 7.50
N LEU A 347 -13.52 -5.37 6.47
CA LEU A 347 -14.31 -5.77 5.30
C LEU A 347 -13.45 -6.11 4.08
N ASP A 348 -12.14 -6.09 4.25
CA ASP A 348 -11.15 -6.49 3.25
C ASP A 348 -11.13 -8.02 3.13
N LEU A 349 -11.37 -8.54 1.92
CA LEU A 349 -11.26 -9.95 1.61
C LEU A 349 -9.90 -10.27 0.99
N ILE A 350 -9.42 -9.44 0.04
CA ILE A 350 -8.18 -9.74 -0.68
C ILE A 350 -7.00 -9.87 0.28
N VAL A 351 -6.95 -8.99 1.30
CA VAL A 351 -6.00 -9.02 2.40
C VAL A 351 -6.78 -9.06 3.72
N ASP A 352 -7.41 -10.19 3.99
CA ASP A 352 -8.27 -10.33 5.16
C ASP A 352 -7.49 -10.33 6.48
N THR A 353 -8.14 -9.86 7.56
CA THR A 353 -7.50 -9.73 8.88
C THR A 353 -7.05 -11.09 9.43
N MET A 354 -7.73 -12.19 9.10
CA MET A 354 -7.34 -13.54 9.55
C MET A 354 -5.99 -13.94 8.95
N GLY A 355 -5.76 -13.65 7.66
CA GLY A 355 -4.49 -13.87 6.99
C GLY A 355 -3.38 -13.00 7.57
N GLN A 356 -3.69 -11.76 7.92
CA GLN A 356 -2.74 -10.87 8.61
C GLN A 356 -2.36 -11.44 9.99
N GLU A 357 -3.32 -11.90 10.78
CA GLU A 357 -3.03 -12.53 12.07
C GLU A 357 -2.22 -13.82 11.91
N ARG A 358 -2.41 -14.59 10.83
CA ARG A 358 -1.62 -15.82 10.58
C ARG A 358 -0.14 -15.52 10.44
N TRP A 359 0.24 -14.62 9.51
CA TRP A 359 1.66 -14.32 9.34
C TRP A 359 2.25 -13.58 10.54
N VAL A 360 1.52 -12.70 11.21
CA VAL A 360 1.96 -12.05 12.45
C VAL A 360 2.24 -13.09 13.52
N ASN A 361 1.40 -14.10 13.65
CA ASN A 361 1.59 -15.20 14.60
C ASN A 361 2.74 -16.16 14.24
N SER A 362 3.31 -16.07 13.04
CA SER A 362 4.47 -16.83 12.56
C SER A 362 5.80 -16.08 12.70
N LEU A 363 5.79 -14.80 13.14
CA LEU A 363 7.00 -14.00 13.33
C LEU A 363 7.99 -14.70 14.27
N ALA A 364 9.27 -14.62 13.94
CA ALA A 364 10.37 -15.08 14.79
C ALA A 364 10.78 -14.06 15.87
N TRP A 365 10.09 -12.91 15.91
CA TRP A 365 10.34 -11.83 16.85
C TRP A 365 10.20 -12.27 18.31
N GLU A 366 11.20 -11.96 19.14
CA GLU A 366 11.24 -12.35 20.57
C GLU A 366 10.05 -11.83 21.40
N GLY A 367 9.43 -10.72 21.00
CA GLY A 367 8.26 -10.14 21.65
C GLY A 367 6.93 -10.85 21.39
N LEU A 368 6.89 -11.74 20.39
CA LEU A 368 5.67 -12.39 19.93
C LEU A 368 4.90 -13.14 21.05
N PRO A 369 5.53 -13.94 21.94
CA PRO A 369 4.80 -14.64 22.98
C PRO A 369 4.02 -13.70 23.92
N THR A 370 4.62 -12.57 24.30
CA THR A 370 3.97 -11.55 25.12
C THR A 370 2.86 -10.85 24.34
N TYR A 371 3.12 -10.46 23.08
CA TYR A 371 2.14 -9.84 22.21
C TYR A 371 0.90 -10.72 22.03
N LYS A 372 1.06 -12.03 21.82
CA LYS A 372 -0.06 -12.98 21.66
C LYS A 372 -0.95 -13.05 22.90
N GLY A 373 -0.39 -12.87 24.09
CA GLY A 373 -1.12 -12.83 25.36
C GLY A 373 -1.91 -11.55 25.62
N LEU A 374 -1.70 -10.49 24.84
CA LEU A 374 -2.42 -9.23 25.00
C LEU A 374 -3.87 -9.35 24.53
N ARG A 375 -4.75 -8.61 25.21
CA ARG A 375 -6.14 -8.40 24.79
C ARG A 375 -6.21 -7.22 23.82
N TRP A 376 -7.18 -7.27 22.92
CA TRP A 376 -7.54 -6.15 22.08
C TRP A 376 -8.08 -5.00 22.92
N THR A 377 -7.64 -3.78 22.64
CA THR A 377 -8.13 -2.55 23.26
C THR A 377 -9.00 -1.80 22.24
N PRO A 378 -10.25 -1.45 22.59
CA PRO A 378 -11.10 -0.67 21.70
C PRO A 378 -10.61 0.77 21.58
N LEU A 379 -10.80 1.36 20.40
CA LEU A 379 -10.61 2.78 20.11
C LEU A 379 -11.94 3.39 19.72
N ASP A 380 -12.26 4.55 20.29
CA ASP A 380 -13.45 5.30 19.92
C ASP A 380 -13.39 5.78 18.47
N ASP A 381 -14.52 5.75 17.79
CA ASP A 381 -14.65 6.30 16.44
C ASP A 381 -14.72 7.84 16.50
N PRO A 382 -13.75 8.57 15.92
CA PRO A 382 -13.79 10.03 15.97
C PRO A 382 -14.99 10.65 15.23
N ALA A 383 -15.56 9.91 14.25
CA ALA A 383 -16.73 10.35 13.49
C ALA A 383 -18.06 10.01 14.17
N ALA A 384 -18.05 9.07 15.14
CA ALA A 384 -19.26 8.59 15.82
C ALA A 384 -18.98 8.37 17.33
N PRO A 385 -18.95 9.44 18.13
CA PRO A 385 -18.66 9.36 19.57
C PRO A 385 -19.53 8.32 20.31
N GLY A 386 -18.90 7.53 21.17
CA GLY A 386 -19.57 6.46 21.91
C GLY A 386 -19.68 5.13 21.13
N THR A 387 -19.08 5.04 19.93
CA THR A 387 -18.95 3.80 19.17
C THR A 387 -17.49 3.41 19.02
N THR A 388 -17.23 2.10 18.89
CA THR A 388 -15.88 1.60 18.61
C THR A 388 -15.59 1.70 17.12
N GLY A 389 -14.48 2.36 16.77
CA GLY A 389 -13.98 2.51 15.39
C GLY A 389 -12.89 1.52 15.02
N ALA A 390 -12.14 1.05 16.01
CA ALA A 390 -11.07 0.07 15.81
C ALA A 390 -10.77 -0.71 17.09
N PHE A 391 -10.01 -1.78 16.93
CA PHE A 391 -9.32 -2.43 18.04
C PHE A 391 -7.82 -2.42 17.77
N TYR A 392 -6.98 -2.33 18.80
CA TYR A 392 -5.54 -2.40 18.64
C TYR A 392 -4.87 -3.22 19.75
N LYS A 393 -3.68 -3.72 19.41
CA LYS A 393 -2.71 -4.29 20.34
C LYS A 393 -1.35 -3.65 20.10
N ARG A 394 -0.60 -3.39 21.16
CA ARG A 394 0.79 -2.88 21.04
C ARG A 394 1.69 -3.53 22.08
N TYR A 395 2.86 -3.94 21.64
CA TYR A 395 3.94 -4.39 22.52
C TYR A 395 5.27 -3.96 21.96
N ARG A 396 6.09 -3.25 22.75
CA ARG A 396 7.38 -2.69 22.32
C ARG A 396 7.24 -1.91 21.01
N ASN A 397 8.01 -2.29 19.98
CA ASN A 397 8.04 -1.68 18.66
C ASN A 397 7.08 -2.32 17.62
N PHE A 398 6.10 -3.12 18.07
CA PHE A 398 5.08 -3.70 17.19
C PHE A 398 3.67 -3.31 17.65
N SER A 399 2.83 -2.92 16.69
CA SER A 399 1.40 -2.66 16.90
C SER A 399 0.56 -3.22 15.78
N PHE A 400 -0.69 -3.60 16.10
CA PHE A 400 -1.68 -4.03 15.12
C PHE A 400 -3.00 -3.31 15.38
N TYR A 401 -3.55 -2.69 14.32
CA TYR A 401 -4.83 -1.98 14.32
C TYR A 401 -5.82 -2.71 13.43
N TRP A 402 -6.95 -3.08 13.96
CA TRP A 402 -8.07 -3.66 13.23
C TRP A 402 -9.16 -2.61 13.08
N ILE A 403 -9.32 -2.06 11.86
CA ILE A 403 -10.21 -0.94 11.57
C ILE A 403 -11.57 -1.46 11.17
N LEU A 404 -12.59 -1.12 11.96
CA LEU A 404 -13.96 -1.57 11.72
C LEU A 404 -14.62 -0.79 10.58
N ARG A 405 -15.52 -1.43 9.86
CA ARG A 405 -16.29 -0.84 8.76
C ARG A 405 -15.43 -0.32 7.60
N ALA A 406 -14.17 -0.66 7.55
CA ALA A 406 -13.27 -0.37 6.43
C ALA A 406 -13.03 -1.64 5.61
N GLY A 407 -12.96 -1.48 4.30
CA GLY A 407 -12.38 -2.45 3.37
C GLY A 407 -10.89 -2.22 3.18
N HIS A 408 -10.39 -2.53 2.01
CA HIS A 408 -8.98 -2.46 1.63
C HIS A 408 -8.41 -1.03 1.67
N MET A 409 -9.16 -0.04 1.15
CA MET A 409 -8.77 1.37 1.12
C MET A 409 -9.27 2.05 2.40
N ILE A 410 -8.61 1.79 3.53
CA ILE A 410 -9.01 2.28 4.85
C ILE A 410 -9.20 3.79 4.89
N PRO A 411 -8.29 4.64 4.37
CA PRO A 411 -8.47 6.08 4.43
C PRO A 411 -9.69 6.58 3.64
N SER A 412 -10.06 5.89 2.55
CA SER A 412 -11.27 6.20 1.79
C SER A 412 -12.53 5.83 2.57
N ASP A 413 -12.55 4.66 3.21
CA ASP A 413 -13.73 4.12 3.88
C ASP A 413 -13.93 4.72 5.29
N GLN A 414 -12.84 4.89 6.05
CA GLN A 414 -12.82 5.32 7.45
C GLN A 414 -11.75 6.40 7.69
N GLY A 415 -11.83 7.50 6.94
CA GLY A 415 -10.80 8.55 6.94
C GLY A 415 -10.53 9.19 8.31
N ALA A 416 -11.55 9.38 9.13
CA ALA A 416 -11.38 9.93 10.48
C ALA A 416 -10.60 8.96 11.40
N MET A 417 -10.90 7.66 11.32
CA MET A 417 -10.20 6.63 12.08
C MET A 417 -8.77 6.44 11.56
N ALA A 418 -8.55 6.52 10.23
CA ALA A 418 -7.23 6.48 9.62
C ALA A 418 -6.35 7.66 10.07
N LEU A 419 -6.93 8.85 10.17
CA LEU A 419 -6.22 10.04 10.68
C LEU A 419 -5.87 9.91 12.17
N GLN A 420 -6.75 9.33 12.99
CA GLN A 420 -6.46 9.03 14.40
C GLN A 420 -5.34 7.99 14.51
N MET A 421 -5.41 6.93 13.73
CA MET A 421 -4.36 5.91 13.68
C MET A 421 -3.00 6.51 13.25
N LEU A 422 -2.97 7.38 12.24
CA LEU A 422 -1.75 8.11 11.85
C LEU A 422 -1.12 8.80 13.06
N LYS A 423 -1.91 9.57 13.84
CA LYS A 423 -1.41 10.26 15.04
C LYS A 423 -0.84 9.30 16.07
N MET A 424 -1.52 8.16 16.29
CA MET A 424 -1.04 7.14 17.23
C MET A 424 0.25 6.48 16.77
N VAL A 425 0.38 6.13 15.49
CA VAL A 425 1.58 5.53 14.91
C VAL A 425 2.75 6.50 14.94
N THR A 426 2.51 7.76 14.61
CA THR A 426 3.53 8.82 14.61
C THR A 426 3.75 9.46 15.97
N GLN A 427 3.12 8.92 17.04
CA GLN A 427 3.28 9.33 18.44
C GLN A 427 2.97 10.81 18.70
N GLN A 428 2.02 11.36 17.95
CA GLN A 428 1.50 12.72 18.20
C GLN A 428 0.52 12.71 19.37
N SER A 429 0.66 13.69 20.25
CA SER A 429 -0.22 13.87 21.42
C SER A 429 -1.56 14.50 21.05
#